data_1eedf05292c099f68854d499d2105b88
#
_entry.id   1eedf05292c099f68854d499d2105b88
#
_cell.length_a   1.000
_cell.length_b   1.000
_cell.length_c   1.000
_cell.angle_alpha   90.00
_cell.angle_beta   90.00
_cell.angle_gamma   90.00
#
_symmetry.space_group_name_H-M   'P 1'
#
loop_
_entity.id
_entity.type
_entity.pdbx_description
1 polymer ?
#
loop_
_entity_poly.entity_id
_entity_poly.type
_entity_poly.pdbx_seq_one_letter_code
_entity_poly.pdbx_strand_id
1 'polypeptide(L)'
;MTSVLAGKLDTLAVNGPQDDDLNWDTISWRSVEDDVRRLRRRIFKASQDGDLARVRDLQKLMLRSWSNTLLSVRRVAQTNPGRKTAGIDGEVALTSPAKAALAVQLHRDASPWQVQPVKRVYIPKAGGKQRPLGIPVLRDRAQQARVANALEPEWEARFEPRSYGFRPGRGCHDAIEAIYWTLKGRRSKRRWVLDADLAAADGQSSGAGSACPEPGVWPTTENGSVAQPPSRSPGTATAVTRSRLRGTHRPHPHSGAAA
;
A
#
# COMPACT_ATOMS: atom_id res chain seq x y z
N MET A 1 -19.69 -20.41 -36.54
CA MET A 1 -18.47 -20.84 -35.85
C MET A 1 -17.56 -19.61 -35.71
N THR A 2 -17.71 -18.91 -34.60
CA THR A 2 -16.96 -17.64 -34.36
C THR A 2 -15.86 -17.97 -33.34
N SER A 3 -14.62 -18.03 -33.84
CA SER A 3 -13.40 -18.26 -33.06
C SER A 3 -13.20 -17.08 -32.10
N VAL A 4 -13.32 -17.35 -30.79
CA VAL A 4 -12.92 -16.43 -29.72
C VAL A 4 -11.39 -16.41 -29.71
N LEU A 5 -10.82 -15.40 -30.38
CA LEU A 5 -9.40 -15.08 -30.25
C LEU A 5 -9.11 -14.70 -28.81
N ALA A 6 -8.53 -15.64 -28.06
CA ALA A 6 -7.87 -15.36 -26.78
C ALA A 6 -6.79 -14.31 -27.07
N GLY A 7 -7.03 -13.07 -26.64
CA GLY A 7 -6.11 -11.97 -26.87
C GLY A 7 -4.73 -12.30 -26.30
N LYS A 8 -3.77 -12.58 -27.17
CA LYS A 8 -2.35 -12.52 -26.84
C LYS A 8 -2.10 -11.16 -26.25
N LEU A 9 -1.58 -11.12 -25.02
CA LEU A 9 -1.02 -9.88 -24.45
C LEU A 9 0.00 -9.37 -25.46
N ASP A 10 -0.21 -8.15 -25.91
CA ASP A 10 0.68 -7.50 -26.87
C ASP A 10 2.09 -7.52 -26.29
N THR A 11 3.06 -8.06 -27.02
CA THR A 11 4.45 -8.19 -26.58
C THR A 11 5.06 -6.85 -26.19
N LEU A 12 4.61 -5.75 -26.82
CA LEU A 12 4.97 -4.39 -26.45
C LEU A 12 4.49 -4.00 -25.06
N ALA A 13 3.35 -4.51 -24.60
CA ALA A 13 2.83 -4.21 -23.27
C ALA A 13 3.63 -4.88 -22.14
N VAL A 14 4.42 -5.93 -22.46
CA VAL A 14 5.27 -6.64 -21.50
C VAL A 14 6.72 -6.14 -21.57
N ASN A 15 7.25 -5.96 -22.77
CA ASN A 15 8.69 -5.73 -22.97
C ASN A 15 9.08 -4.24 -23.03
N GLY A 16 8.11 -3.32 -23.10
CA GLY A 16 8.36 -1.88 -23.23
C GLY A 16 8.88 -1.49 -24.63
N PRO A 17 9.18 -0.20 -24.84
CA PRO A 17 9.74 0.27 -26.10
C PRO A 17 11.14 -0.29 -26.29
N GLN A 18 11.46 -0.67 -27.52
CA GLN A 18 12.80 -1.13 -27.90
C GLN A 18 13.80 0.04 -28.02
N ASP A 19 13.30 1.23 -28.28
CA ASP A 19 14.08 2.45 -28.42
C ASP A 19 13.95 3.36 -27.21
N ASP A 20 15.01 4.17 -26.92
CA ASP A 20 15.04 5.14 -25.83
C ASP A 20 14.11 6.36 -26.06
N ASP A 21 13.45 6.42 -27.21
CA ASP A 21 12.67 7.57 -27.68
C ASP A 21 11.19 7.51 -27.23
N LEU A 22 10.98 7.25 -25.95
CA LEU A 22 9.64 7.26 -25.38
C LEU A 22 9.10 8.69 -25.26
N ASN A 23 8.09 9.02 -26.07
CA ASN A 23 7.36 10.27 -25.89
C ASN A 23 6.27 10.12 -24.84
N TRP A 24 6.49 10.70 -23.66
CA TRP A 24 5.57 10.66 -22.52
C TRP A 24 4.19 11.25 -22.80
N ASP A 25 4.13 12.28 -23.66
CA ASP A 25 2.91 13.03 -23.94
C ASP A 25 1.98 12.31 -24.92
N THR A 26 2.51 11.35 -25.69
CA THR A 26 1.72 10.55 -26.64
C THR A 26 1.20 9.24 -26.05
N ILE A 27 1.51 8.93 -24.77
CA ILE A 27 1.07 7.70 -24.12
C ILE A 27 -0.45 7.67 -23.97
N SER A 28 -1.08 6.59 -24.45
CA SER A 28 -2.50 6.31 -24.21
C SER A 28 -2.71 5.84 -22.77
N TRP A 29 -2.90 6.79 -21.85
CA TRP A 29 -3.06 6.49 -20.42
C TRP A 29 -4.26 5.60 -20.14
N ARG A 30 -5.34 5.72 -20.91
CA ARG A 30 -6.50 4.85 -20.79
C ARG A 30 -6.14 3.40 -21.03
N SER A 31 -5.38 3.10 -22.07
CA SER A 31 -4.92 1.74 -22.36
C SER A 31 -4.02 1.20 -21.24
N VAL A 32 -3.07 2.02 -20.79
CA VAL A 32 -2.16 1.67 -19.65
C VAL A 32 -2.94 1.34 -18.39
N GLU A 33 -3.92 2.16 -18.03
CA GLU A 33 -4.76 1.94 -16.85
C GLU A 33 -5.64 0.69 -16.98
N ASP A 34 -6.18 0.43 -18.20
CA ASP A 34 -7.00 -0.76 -18.45
C ASP A 34 -6.20 -2.06 -18.38
N ASP A 35 -4.95 -2.06 -18.84
CA ASP A 35 -4.05 -3.21 -18.74
C ASP A 35 -3.74 -3.54 -17.27
N VAL A 36 -3.35 -2.54 -16.50
CA VAL A 36 -3.08 -2.73 -15.06
C VAL A 36 -4.35 -3.17 -14.34
N ARG A 37 -5.50 -2.55 -14.62
CA ARG A 37 -6.79 -2.92 -14.03
C ARG A 37 -7.16 -4.37 -14.34
N ARG A 38 -6.92 -4.83 -15.56
CA ARG A 38 -7.17 -6.21 -16.00
C ARG A 38 -6.33 -7.20 -15.21
N LEU A 39 -5.03 -6.93 -15.05
CA LEU A 39 -4.14 -7.78 -14.25
C LEU A 39 -4.54 -7.78 -12.77
N ARG A 40 -4.86 -6.62 -12.19
CA ARG A 40 -5.34 -6.51 -10.81
C ARG A 40 -6.60 -7.35 -10.56
N ARG A 41 -7.57 -7.31 -11.48
CA ARG A 41 -8.80 -8.15 -11.38
C ARG A 41 -8.49 -9.64 -11.42
N ARG A 42 -7.53 -10.05 -12.26
CA ARG A 42 -7.11 -11.46 -12.36
C ARG A 42 -6.41 -11.93 -11.09
N ILE A 43 -5.53 -11.11 -10.49
CA ILE A 43 -4.87 -11.41 -9.21
C ILE A 43 -5.93 -11.53 -8.10
N PHE A 44 -6.83 -10.56 -8.01
CA PHE A 44 -7.91 -10.57 -7.03
C PHE A 44 -8.76 -11.84 -7.13
N LYS A 45 -9.19 -12.20 -8.33
CA LYS A 45 -10.00 -13.41 -8.56
C LYS A 45 -9.24 -14.68 -8.19
N ALA A 46 -7.98 -14.82 -8.62
CA ALA A 46 -7.16 -15.97 -8.26
C ALA A 46 -6.96 -16.09 -6.73
N SER A 47 -6.84 -14.95 -6.02
CA SER A 47 -6.76 -14.93 -4.56
C SER A 47 -8.06 -15.36 -3.90
N GLN A 48 -9.22 -14.92 -4.42
CA GLN A 48 -10.53 -15.41 -3.95
C GLN A 48 -10.72 -16.90 -4.15
N ASP A 49 -10.22 -17.43 -5.26
CA ASP A 49 -10.31 -18.86 -5.60
C ASP A 49 -9.27 -19.71 -4.82
N GLY A 50 -8.37 -19.09 -4.04
CA GLY A 50 -7.32 -19.77 -3.29
C GLY A 50 -6.16 -20.30 -4.15
N ASP A 51 -6.10 -19.95 -5.44
CA ASP A 51 -5.06 -20.38 -6.37
C ASP A 51 -3.79 -19.53 -6.20
N LEU A 52 -3.00 -19.86 -5.18
CA LEU A 52 -1.77 -19.13 -4.83
C LEU A 52 -0.66 -19.24 -5.88
N ALA A 53 -0.64 -20.33 -6.67
CA ALA A 53 0.31 -20.48 -7.75
C ALA A 53 0.04 -19.45 -8.84
N ARG A 54 -1.21 -19.34 -9.26
CA ARG A 54 -1.68 -18.37 -10.25
C ARG A 54 -1.53 -16.92 -9.74
N VAL A 55 -1.78 -16.66 -8.45
CA VAL A 55 -1.53 -15.33 -7.85
C VAL A 55 -0.08 -14.93 -8.05
N ARG A 56 0.88 -15.79 -7.68
CA ARG A 56 2.33 -15.53 -7.83
C ARG A 56 2.73 -15.28 -9.28
N ASP A 57 2.21 -16.05 -10.23
CA ASP A 57 2.53 -15.90 -11.65
C ASP A 57 1.97 -14.57 -12.21
N LEU A 58 0.74 -14.21 -11.83
CA LEU A 58 0.15 -12.94 -12.22
C LEU A 58 0.86 -11.74 -11.57
N GLN A 59 1.34 -11.87 -10.33
CA GLN A 59 2.16 -10.84 -9.67
C GLN A 59 3.51 -10.66 -10.38
N LYS A 60 4.19 -11.73 -10.75
CA LYS A 60 5.42 -11.67 -11.57
C LYS A 60 5.14 -11.00 -12.92
N LEU A 61 4.02 -11.34 -13.57
CA LEU A 61 3.62 -10.70 -14.82
C LEU A 61 3.35 -9.19 -14.62
N MET A 62 2.67 -8.80 -13.53
CA MET A 62 2.44 -7.40 -13.18
C MET A 62 3.76 -6.64 -13.00
N LEU A 63 4.73 -7.22 -12.30
CA LEU A 63 6.04 -6.59 -12.08
C LEU A 63 6.86 -6.43 -13.36
N ARG A 64 6.65 -7.30 -14.35
CA ARG A 64 7.27 -7.21 -15.69
C ARG A 64 6.49 -6.35 -16.67
N SER A 65 5.28 -5.94 -16.33
CA SER A 65 4.42 -5.17 -17.22
C SER A 65 4.94 -3.76 -17.42
N TRP A 66 5.07 -3.35 -18.69
CA TRP A 66 5.40 -1.99 -19.07
C TRP A 66 4.33 -1.02 -18.61
N SER A 67 3.05 -1.36 -18.79
CA SER A 67 1.93 -0.55 -18.32
C SER A 67 1.98 -0.30 -16.81
N ASN A 68 2.40 -1.30 -16.01
CA ASN A 68 2.58 -1.10 -14.56
C ASN A 68 3.74 -0.13 -14.26
N THR A 69 4.85 -0.21 -15.00
CA THR A 69 5.97 0.74 -14.84
C THR A 69 5.53 2.17 -15.15
N LEU A 70 4.90 2.39 -16.30
CA LEU A 70 4.38 3.70 -16.71
C LEU A 70 3.42 4.29 -15.68
N LEU A 71 2.44 3.51 -15.24
CA LEU A 71 1.45 3.95 -14.25
C LEU A 71 2.10 4.30 -12.91
N SER A 72 3.09 3.55 -12.50
CA SER A 72 3.83 3.78 -11.25
C SER A 72 4.66 5.05 -11.31
N VAL A 73 5.37 5.29 -12.41
CA VAL A 73 6.11 6.54 -12.62
C VAL A 73 5.13 7.73 -12.70
N ARG A 74 4.03 7.62 -13.43
CA ARG A 74 2.99 8.66 -13.46
C ARG A 74 2.48 8.99 -12.07
N ARG A 75 2.19 7.98 -11.26
CA ARG A 75 1.72 8.16 -9.87
C ARG A 75 2.69 8.99 -9.05
N VAL A 76 3.99 8.67 -9.07
CA VAL A 76 4.97 9.32 -8.17
C VAL A 76 5.53 10.63 -8.72
N ALA A 77 5.68 10.76 -10.05
CA ALA A 77 6.32 11.91 -10.70
C ALA A 77 5.34 12.94 -11.28
N GLN A 78 4.03 12.60 -11.37
CA GLN A 78 3.04 13.50 -11.97
C GLN A 78 1.84 13.76 -11.06
N THR A 79 1.17 12.72 -10.54
CA THR A 79 -0.09 12.88 -9.79
C THR A 79 0.11 13.10 -8.29
N ASN A 80 1.18 12.58 -7.71
CA ASN A 80 1.44 12.73 -6.27
C ASN A 80 1.77 14.19 -5.91
N PRO A 81 1.13 14.79 -4.89
CA PRO A 81 1.50 16.11 -4.38
C PRO A 81 2.99 16.24 -4.03
N GLY A 82 3.62 15.18 -3.54
CA GLY A 82 5.04 15.10 -3.20
C GLY A 82 6.00 14.96 -4.40
N ARG A 83 5.54 15.10 -5.65
CA ARG A 83 6.37 14.92 -6.86
C ARG A 83 7.58 15.86 -6.95
N LYS A 84 7.47 17.05 -6.32
CA LYS A 84 8.56 18.05 -6.27
C LYS A 84 9.56 17.79 -5.14
N THR A 85 9.28 16.86 -4.24
CA THR A 85 10.12 16.58 -3.08
C THR A 85 11.14 15.51 -3.44
N ALA A 86 12.40 15.90 -3.52
CA ALA A 86 13.51 14.98 -3.77
C ALA A 86 13.86 14.13 -2.54
N GLY A 87 14.41 12.94 -2.79
CA GLY A 87 15.04 12.11 -1.77
C GLY A 87 16.41 12.65 -1.34
N ILE A 88 17.29 11.75 -0.88
CA ILE A 88 18.66 12.09 -0.48
C ILE A 88 19.53 12.41 -1.70
N ASP A 89 19.20 11.83 -2.86
CA ASP A 89 19.86 12.01 -4.15
C ASP A 89 19.60 13.39 -4.80
N GLY A 90 18.60 14.11 -4.33
CA GLY A 90 18.20 15.39 -4.91
C GLY A 90 17.40 15.26 -6.22
N GLU A 91 17.14 14.05 -6.72
CA GLU A 91 16.52 13.81 -8.01
C GLU A 91 15.00 13.97 -8.01
N VAL A 92 14.49 14.58 -9.09
CA VAL A 92 13.06 14.69 -9.40
C VAL A 92 12.84 14.54 -10.91
N ALA A 93 11.69 14.01 -11.34
CA ALA A 93 11.32 13.89 -12.75
C ALA A 93 10.05 14.73 -13.04
N LEU A 94 10.23 16.02 -13.27
CA LEU A 94 9.12 16.95 -13.48
C LEU A 94 8.76 17.12 -14.95
N THR A 95 9.73 17.01 -15.86
CA THR A 95 9.52 17.13 -17.32
C THR A 95 9.11 15.81 -17.95
N SER A 96 8.46 15.86 -19.12
CA SER A 96 8.06 14.65 -19.86
C SER A 96 9.25 13.77 -20.24
N PRO A 97 10.37 14.30 -20.75
CA PRO A 97 11.56 13.49 -21.02
C PRO A 97 12.14 12.83 -19.76
N ALA A 98 12.19 13.54 -18.62
CA ALA A 98 12.71 12.97 -17.38
C ALA A 98 11.82 11.81 -16.86
N LYS A 99 10.49 11.91 -17.00
CA LYS A 99 9.57 10.81 -16.65
C LYS A 99 9.75 9.62 -17.59
N ALA A 100 9.91 9.87 -18.89
CA ALA A 100 10.16 8.83 -19.87
C ALA A 100 11.47 8.08 -19.58
N ALA A 101 12.55 8.81 -19.36
CA ALA A 101 13.85 8.23 -19.00
C ALA A 101 13.76 7.38 -17.72
N LEU A 102 13.09 7.88 -16.66
CA LEU A 102 12.88 7.13 -15.44
C LEU A 102 12.09 5.84 -15.69
N ALA A 103 11.06 5.87 -16.54
CA ALA A 103 10.26 4.67 -16.84
C ALA A 103 11.09 3.62 -17.60
N VAL A 104 11.85 4.03 -18.60
CA VAL A 104 12.75 3.15 -19.38
C VAL A 104 13.80 2.55 -18.48
N GLN A 105 14.48 3.35 -17.66
CA GLN A 105 15.49 2.89 -16.72
C GLN A 105 14.94 1.85 -15.73
N LEU A 106 13.80 2.14 -15.10
CA LEU A 106 13.15 1.23 -14.15
C LEU A 106 12.69 -0.08 -14.79
N HIS A 107 12.30 -0.04 -16.06
CA HIS A 107 11.81 -1.24 -16.73
C HIS A 107 12.95 -2.15 -17.21
N ARG A 108 14.05 -1.54 -17.70
CA ARG A 108 15.21 -2.27 -18.20
C ARG A 108 16.14 -2.80 -17.11
N ASP A 109 16.11 -2.19 -15.93
CA ASP A 109 16.98 -2.59 -14.84
C ASP A 109 16.54 -3.96 -14.29
N ALA A 110 17.26 -5.00 -14.72
CA ALA A 110 17.08 -6.38 -14.28
C ALA A 110 17.87 -6.71 -13.02
N SER A 111 18.71 -5.78 -12.54
CA SER A 111 19.54 -5.98 -11.35
C SER A 111 18.67 -6.09 -10.10
N PRO A 112 19.10 -6.85 -9.07
CA PRO A 112 18.43 -6.84 -7.77
C PRO A 112 18.33 -5.41 -7.25
N TRP A 113 17.10 -4.97 -6.97
CA TRP A 113 16.87 -3.61 -6.52
C TRP A 113 17.50 -3.38 -5.14
N GLN A 114 18.40 -2.40 -5.06
CA GLN A 114 19.00 -1.95 -3.82
C GLN A 114 18.32 -0.65 -3.37
N VAL A 115 17.69 -0.70 -2.20
CA VAL A 115 17.02 0.44 -1.60
C VAL A 115 18.05 1.47 -1.16
N GLN A 116 17.82 2.75 -1.52
CA GLN A 116 18.65 3.85 -1.07
C GLN A 116 18.22 4.37 0.32
N PRO A 117 19.15 4.98 1.08
CA PRO A 117 18.80 5.62 2.34
C PRO A 117 17.72 6.69 2.15
N VAL A 118 16.83 6.82 3.14
CA VAL A 118 15.79 7.84 3.11
C VAL A 118 16.32 9.20 3.62
N LYS A 119 15.90 10.29 3.00
CA LYS A 119 16.12 11.64 3.54
C LYS A 119 15.18 11.85 4.72
N ARG A 120 15.74 12.02 5.93
CA ARG A 120 14.95 12.27 7.13
C ARG A 120 14.64 13.75 7.26
N VAL A 121 13.36 14.07 7.41
CA VAL A 121 12.86 15.41 7.73
C VAL A 121 11.96 15.33 8.96
N TYR A 122 11.85 16.43 9.71
CA TYR A 122 11.04 16.48 10.93
C TYR A 122 9.85 17.41 10.70
N ILE A 123 8.65 16.89 10.92
CA ILE A 123 7.40 17.65 10.77
C ILE A 123 6.91 18.06 12.16
N PRO A 124 6.59 19.35 12.39
CA PRO A 124 6.03 19.80 13.65
C PRO A 124 4.69 19.13 13.95
N LYS A 125 4.49 18.70 15.19
CA LYS A 125 3.21 18.24 15.73
C LYS A 125 2.66 19.26 16.73
N ALA A 126 1.35 19.17 17.01
CA ALA A 126 0.75 19.89 18.11
C ALA A 126 1.49 19.59 19.43
N GLY A 127 1.71 20.62 20.25
CA GLY A 127 2.45 20.48 21.52
C GLY A 127 3.98 20.50 21.39
N GLY A 128 4.54 21.08 20.33
CA GLY A 128 5.99 21.30 20.17
C GLY A 128 6.81 20.05 19.86
N LYS A 129 6.19 18.87 19.74
CA LYS A 129 6.85 17.63 19.35
C LYS A 129 7.12 17.61 17.84
N GLN A 130 8.14 16.87 17.43
CA GLN A 130 8.46 16.64 16.01
C GLN A 130 8.20 15.18 15.63
N ARG A 131 7.66 14.98 14.42
CA ARG A 131 7.50 13.65 13.83
C ARG A 131 8.57 13.45 12.76
N PRO A 132 9.44 12.42 12.88
CA PRO A 132 10.35 12.09 11.80
C PRO A 132 9.57 11.52 10.60
N LEU A 133 9.93 11.96 9.41
CA LEU A 133 9.44 11.45 8.14
C LEU A 133 10.63 11.06 7.27
N GLY A 134 10.66 9.83 6.77
CA GLY A 134 11.63 9.38 5.79
C GLY A 134 11.11 9.59 4.37
N ILE A 135 11.86 10.31 3.55
CA ILE A 135 11.53 10.56 2.13
C ILE A 135 12.44 9.69 1.28
N PRO A 136 11.93 8.62 0.65
CA PRO A 136 12.72 7.78 -0.25
C PRO A 136 13.07 8.52 -1.54
N VAL A 137 14.12 8.07 -2.22
CA VAL A 137 14.48 8.55 -3.56
C VAL A 137 13.35 8.26 -4.56
N LEU A 138 13.30 9.04 -5.65
CA LEU A 138 12.20 8.95 -6.62
C LEU A 138 12.08 7.55 -7.23
N ARG A 139 13.21 6.93 -7.54
CA ARG A 139 13.30 5.57 -8.07
C ARG A 139 12.67 4.54 -7.11
N ASP A 140 12.98 4.61 -5.81
CA ASP A 140 12.44 3.71 -4.80
C ASP A 140 10.93 3.88 -4.65
N ARG A 141 10.43 5.12 -4.68
CA ARG A 141 8.98 5.38 -4.67
C ARG A 141 8.27 4.76 -5.86
N ALA A 142 8.89 4.81 -7.05
CA ALA A 142 8.32 4.20 -8.25
C ALA A 142 8.34 2.66 -8.17
N GLN A 143 9.40 2.06 -7.65
CA GLN A 143 9.47 0.61 -7.41
C GLN A 143 8.44 0.17 -6.36
N GLN A 144 8.29 0.89 -5.26
CA GLN A 144 7.26 0.64 -4.26
C GLN A 144 5.85 0.69 -4.87
N ALA A 145 5.57 1.66 -5.76
CA ALA A 145 4.30 1.74 -6.46
C ALA A 145 4.05 0.55 -7.40
N ARG A 146 5.10 0.05 -8.10
CA ARG A 146 5.02 -1.17 -8.93
C ARG A 146 4.67 -2.39 -8.10
N VAL A 147 5.34 -2.56 -6.96
CA VAL A 147 5.11 -3.68 -6.04
C VAL A 147 3.71 -3.58 -5.40
N ALA A 148 3.30 -2.37 -4.98
CA ALA A 148 1.96 -2.16 -4.43
C ALA A 148 0.86 -2.56 -5.41
N ASN A 149 0.99 -2.21 -6.71
CA ASN A 149 0.04 -2.62 -7.75
C ASN A 149 -0.08 -4.16 -7.89
N ALA A 150 1.00 -4.89 -7.62
CA ALA A 150 1.02 -6.35 -7.70
C ALA A 150 0.45 -7.02 -6.43
N LEU A 151 0.75 -6.48 -5.25
CA LEU A 151 0.38 -7.11 -3.97
C LEU A 151 -1.02 -6.71 -3.50
N GLU A 152 -1.42 -5.45 -3.67
CA GLU A 152 -2.67 -4.91 -3.15
C GLU A 152 -3.92 -5.75 -3.53
N PRO A 153 -4.08 -6.25 -4.78
CA PRO A 153 -5.26 -7.03 -5.14
C PRO A 153 -5.39 -8.37 -4.39
N GLU A 154 -4.28 -9.02 -4.09
CA GLU A 154 -4.27 -10.25 -3.30
C GLU A 154 -4.75 -9.97 -1.87
N TRP A 155 -4.18 -8.94 -1.22
CA TRP A 155 -4.53 -8.58 0.14
C TRP A 155 -5.95 -8.03 0.25
N GLU A 156 -6.39 -7.24 -0.74
CA GLU A 156 -7.77 -6.74 -0.79
C GLU A 156 -8.80 -7.88 -0.82
N ALA A 157 -8.49 -8.99 -1.47
CA ALA A 157 -9.34 -10.18 -1.49
C ALA A 157 -9.41 -10.90 -0.13
N ARG A 158 -8.40 -10.71 0.74
CA ARG A 158 -8.27 -11.39 2.04
C ARG A 158 -8.66 -10.53 3.23
N PHE A 159 -8.63 -9.20 3.08
CA PHE A 159 -8.94 -8.29 4.18
C PHE A 159 -10.38 -8.45 4.67
N GLU A 160 -10.54 -8.35 5.98
CA GLU A 160 -11.84 -8.30 6.62
C GLU A 160 -12.72 -7.17 6.05
N PRO A 161 -14.02 -7.41 5.81
CA PRO A 161 -14.91 -6.42 5.21
C PRO A 161 -14.98 -5.10 5.97
N ARG A 162 -14.73 -5.11 7.27
CA ARG A 162 -14.77 -3.92 8.15
C ARG A 162 -13.40 -3.32 8.46
N SER A 163 -12.38 -3.67 7.71
CA SER A 163 -11.08 -3.00 7.74
C SER A 163 -11.10 -1.80 6.79
N TYR A 164 -10.68 -0.62 7.24
CA TYR A 164 -10.81 0.64 6.49
C TYR A 164 -9.48 1.30 6.16
N GLY A 165 -8.46 1.14 7.02
CA GLY A 165 -7.19 1.85 6.86
C GLY A 165 -6.42 1.44 5.60
N PHE A 166 -5.97 2.43 4.83
CA PHE A 166 -5.11 2.28 3.64
C PHE A 166 -5.67 1.39 2.53
N ARG A 167 -6.98 1.18 2.48
CA ARG A 167 -7.63 0.35 1.45
C ARG A 167 -8.23 1.20 0.33
N PRO A 168 -8.17 0.72 -0.93
CA PRO A 168 -8.76 1.41 -2.07
C PRO A 168 -10.27 1.63 -1.90
N GLY A 169 -10.74 2.84 -2.23
CA GLY A 169 -12.16 3.17 -2.20
C GLY A 169 -12.78 3.21 -0.80
N ARG A 170 -11.97 3.23 0.26
CA ARG A 170 -12.43 3.35 1.66
C ARG A 170 -11.77 4.55 2.33
N GLY A 171 -12.58 5.40 2.95
CA GLY A 171 -12.16 6.60 3.65
C GLY A 171 -12.35 6.52 5.15
N CYS A 172 -11.82 7.52 5.86
CA CYS A 172 -12.04 7.64 7.32
C CYS A 172 -13.52 7.88 7.65
N HIS A 173 -14.29 8.51 6.76
CA HIS A 173 -15.71 8.73 6.94
C HIS A 173 -16.51 7.42 6.94
N ASP A 174 -16.13 6.46 6.08
CA ASP A 174 -16.78 5.14 6.06
C ASP A 174 -16.52 4.38 7.38
N ALA A 175 -15.29 4.52 7.92
CA ALA A 175 -14.95 3.95 9.22
C ALA A 175 -15.78 4.57 10.36
N ILE A 176 -15.89 5.92 10.38
CA ILE A 176 -16.68 6.65 11.37
C ILE A 176 -18.15 6.24 11.29
N GLU A 177 -18.71 6.16 10.09
CA GLU A 177 -20.09 5.72 9.87
C GLU A 177 -20.32 4.30 10.39
N ALA A 178 -19.42 3.37 10.07
CA ALA A 178 -19.51 1.98 10.53
C ALA A 178 -19.43 1.88 12.07
N ILE A 179 -18.59 2.69 12.72
CA ILE A 179 -18.48 2.78 14.18
C ILE A 179 -19.79 3.34 14.75
N TYR A 180 -20.31 4.43 14.19
CA TYR A 180 -21.54 5.06 14.62
C TYR A 180 -22.71 4.06 14.59
N TRP A 181 -22.95 3.40 13.46
CA TRP A 181 -24.02 2.41 13.33
C TRP A 181 -23.85 1.20 14.25
N THR A 182 -22.61 0.83 14.57
CA THR A 182 -22.29 -0.27 15.47
C THR A 182 -22.61 0.07 16.94
N LEU A 183 -22.41 1.33 17.33
CA LEU A 183 -22.56 1.80 18.72
C LEU A 183 -23.88 2.52 18.98
N LYS A 184 -24.58 2.97 17.93
CA LYS A 184 -25.85 3.69 18.06
C LYS A 184 -26.94 2.79 18.64
N GLY A 185 -27.59 3.30 19.69
CA GLY A 185 -28.82 2.74 20.24
C GLY A 185 -28.68 2.08 21.60
N ARG A 186 -29.79 2.13 22.35
CA ARG A 186 -29.89 1.57 23.72
C ARG A 186 -29.67 0.06 23.79
N ARG A 187 -29.87 -0.67 22.69
CA ARG A 187 -29.73 -2.12 22.58
C ARG A 187 -28.41 -2.57 21.95
N SER A 188 -27.43 -1.65 21.74
CA SER A 188 -26.13 -2.04 21.23
C SER A 188 -25.49 -3.06 22.15
N LYS A 189 -25.11 -4.23 21.58
CA LYS A 189 -24.42 -5.30 22.31
C LYS A 189 -22.96 -4.95 22.59
N ARG A 190 -22.37 -4.04 21.79
CA ARG A 190 -20.95 -3.64 21.90
C ARG A 190 -20.84 -2.40 22.77
N ARG A 191 -20.28 -2.57 23.96
CA ARG A 191 -20.13 -1.51 24.98
C ARG A 191 -18.67 -1.16 25.25
N TRP A 192 -17.74 -1.85 24.60
CA TRP A 192 -16.32 -1.70 24.81
C TRP A 192 -15.63 -1.37 23.50
N VAL A 193 -14.71 -0.43 23.53
CA VAL A 193 -13.82 -0.06 22.43
C VAL A 193 -12.41 -0.45 22.87
N LEU A 194 -11.71 -1.21 22.03
CA LEU A 194 -10.28 -1.44 22.17
C LEU A 194 -9.58 -0.41 21.28
N ASP A 195 -8.81 0.48 21.92
CA ASP A 195 -7.87 1.37 21.26
C ASP A 195 -6.47 0.80 21.44
N ALA A 196 -5.85 0.37 20.34
CA ALA A 196 -4.54 -0.26 20.36
C ALA A 196 -3.67 0.31 19.24
N ASP A 197 -2.45 0.70 19.58
CA ASP A 197 -1.43 1.17 18.64
C ASP A 197 -0.14 0.37 18.85
N LEU A 198 0.59 0.17 17.75
CA LEU A 198 1.89 -0.50 17.80
C LEU A 198 2.95 0.53 18.19
N ALA A 199 3.48 0.41 19.39
CA ALA A 199 4.59 1.25 19.82
C ALA A 199 5.81 1.03 18.93
N ALA A 200 6.37 2.12 18.39
CA ALA A 200 7.61 2.13 17.60
C ALA A 200 7.61 1.34 16.27
N ALA A 201 6.46 1.10 15.65
CA ALA A 201 6.44 0.57 14.29
C ALA A 201 7.21 1.49 13.29
N ASP A 202 7.23 2.79 13.54
CA ASP A 202 7.92 3.79 12.72
C ASP A 202 9.36 4.10 13.20
N GLY A 203 9.82 3.52 14.30
CA GLY A 203 11.04 3.98 14.99
C GLY A 203 12.30 3.15 14.76
N GLN A 204 12.22 1.98 14.17
CA GLN A 204 13.35 1.04 14.08
C GLN A 204 14.00 0.92 12.69
N SER A 205 13.75 1.82 11.77
CA SER A 205 14.59 1.91 10.56
C SER A 205 15.83 2.80 10.78
N SER A 206 16.41 2.77 11.98
CA SER A 206 17.72 3.36 12.24
C SER A 206 18.81 2.35 11.95
N GLY A 207 19.40 2.44 10.75
CA GLY A 207 20.83 2.25 10.53
C GLY A 207 21.46 0.95 11.02
N ALA A 208 20.85 -0.20 10.78
CA ALA A 208 21.60 -1.43 10.61
C ALA A 208 21.08 -2.06 9.33
N GLY A 209 21.96 -2.17 8.34
CA GLY A 209 21.70 -3.01 7.17
C GLY A 209 21.48 -4.45 7.63
N SER A 210 20.27 -4.76 8.05
CA SER A 210 19.87 -6.14 8.13
C SER A 210 19.60 -6.58 6.72
N ALA A 211 20.56 -7.30 6.15
CA ALA A 211 20.35 -8.10 4.97
C ALA A 211 18.98 -8.76 5.08
N CYS A 212 18.11 -8.54 4.10
CA CYS A 212 16.96 -9.42 3.91
C CYS A 212 17.51 -10.84 3.92
N PRO A 213 16.95 -11.75 4.73
CA PRO A 213 17.35 -13.15 4.63
C PRO A 213 17.07 -13.58 3.19
N GLU A 214 18.05 -14.27 2.60
CA GLU A 214 17.96 -14.86 1.27
C GLU A 214 16.61 -15.57 1.10
N PRO A 215 15.89 -15.41 -0.02
CA PRO A 215 14.67 -16.14 -0.26
C PRO A 215 15.01 -17.62 -0.47
N GLY A 216 14.85 -18.44 0.56
CA GLY A 216 15.00 -19.87 0.37
C GLY A 216 15.33 -20.74 1.57
N VAL A 217 15.60 -20.22 2.74
CA VAL A 217 15.90 -21.10 3.89
C VAL A 217 14.97 -20.80 5.07
N TRP A 218 13.80 -21.42 5.03
CA TRP A 218 13.06 -21.70 6.25
C TRP A 218 13.61 -23.01 6.83
N PRO A 219 14.05 -23.05 8.10
CA PRO A 219 14.45 -24.30 8.70
C PRO A 219 13.22 -25.21 8.80
N THR A 220 13.20 -26.24 7.99
CA THR A 220 12.30 -27.39 8.18
C THR A 220 12.83 -28.20 9.34
N THR A 221 12.11 -28.20 10.44
CA THR A 221 12.36 -29.19 11.49
C THR A 221 11.83 -30.55 10.99
N GLU A 222 12.64 -31.59 11.13
CA GLU A 222 12.37 -32.96 10.66
C GLU A 222 11.11 -33.64 11.30
N ASN A 223 10.29 -32.95 12.03
CA ASN A 223 9.12 -33.54 12.72
C ASN A 223 7.81 -32.75 12.53
N GLY A 224 7.54 -32.17 11.37
CA GLY A 224 6.18 -31.77 10.99
C GLY A 224 5.39 -30.84 11.93
N SER A 225 5.99 -30.31 13.01
CA SER A 225 5.38 -29.35 13.90
C SER A 225 5.90 -27.96 13.61
N VAL A 226 4.98 -27.02 13.37
CA VAL A 226 5.28 -25.61 13.25
C VAL A 226 5.96 -25.15 14.54
N ALA A 227 7.24 -24.77 14.46
CA ALA A 227 7.95 -24.21 15.59
C ALA A 227 7.25 -22.92 16.03
N GLN A 228 6.77 -22.88 17.26
CA GLN A 228 6.33 -21.64 17.89
C GLN A 228 7.51 -20.68 17.97
N PRO A 229 7.30 -19.38 17.67
CA PRO A 229 8.36 -18.40 17.83
C PRO A 229 8.82 -18.37 19.30
N PRO A 230 10.14 -18.18 19.56
CA PRO A 230 10.67 -18.13 20.91
C PRO A 230 9.95 -17.05 21.71
N SER A 231 9.52 -17.40 22.92
CA SER A 231 8.93 -16.49 23.89
C SER A 231 9.88 -15.31 24.13
N ARG A 232 9.61 -14.18 23.50
CA ARG A 232 10.30 -12.94 23.83
C ARG A 232 9.84 -12.48 25.20
N SER A 233 10.79 -12.16 26.04
CA SER A 233 10.59 -11.44 27.31
C SER A 233 9.68 -10.23 27.08
N PRO A 234 8.79 -9.88 28.03
CA PRO A 234 7.81 -8.83 27.85
C PRO A 234 8.49 -7.46 27.73
N GLY A 235 8.78 -7.05 26.49
CA GLY A 235 9.03 -5.65 26.21
C GLY A 235 7.72 -4.91 26.45
N THR A 236 7.80 -3.90 27.30
CA THR A 236 6.76 -3.01 27.80
C THR A 236 5.57 -2.84 26.85
N ALA A 237 4.55 -3.63 27.04
CA ALA A 237 3.24 -3.38 26.46
C ALA A 237 2.68 -2.15 27.19
N THR A 238 2.54 -1.04 26.51
CA THR A 238 1.84 0.14 27.01
C THR A 238 0.41 -0.28 27.37
N ALA A 239 -0.01 0.02 28.59
CA ALA A 239 -1.26 -0.40 29.17
C ALA A 239 -2.45 -0.15 28.23
N VAL A 240 -3.18 -1.21 27.93
CA VAL A 240 -4.46 -1.15 27.23
C VAL A 240 -5.48 -0.51 28.16
N THR A 241 -5.84 0.74 27.94
CA THR A 241 -6.88 1.42 28.70
C THR A 241 -8.25 0.97 28.19
N ARG A 242 -8.95 0.17 28.98
CA ARG A 242 -10.36 -0.16 28.73
C ARG A 242 -11.24 1.03 29.12
N SER A 243 -11.69 1.82 28.15
CA SER A 243 -12.64 2.90 28.41
C SER A 243 -14.08 2.39 28.29
N ARG A 244 -14.85 2.59 29.34
CA ARG A 244 -16.29 2.32 29.34
C ARG A 244 -17.01 3.57 28.84
N LEU A 245 -17.78 3.46 27.77
CA LEU A 245 -18.62 4.54 27.29
C LEU A 245 -19.72 4.82 28.33
N ARG A 246 -19.53 5.86 29.15
CA ARG A 246 -20.61 6.40 30.00
C ARG A 246 -21.50 7.29 29.13
N GLY A 247 -22.74 6.89 28.95
CA GLY A 247 -23.75 7.76 28.35
C GLY A 247 -24.06 8.90 29.32
N THR A 248 -23.55 10.08 29.06
CA THR A 248 -24.02 11.31 29.74
C THR A 248 -25.34 11.71 29.13
N HIS A 249 -26.43 11.29 29.76
CA HIS A 249 -27.74 11.84 29.50
C HIS A 249 -27.81 13.22 30.21
N ARG A 250 -27.66 14.32 29.46
CA ARG A 250 -28.14 15.63 29.93
C ARG A 250 -29.62 15.72 29.55
N PRO A 251 -30.50 15.88 30.51
CA PRO A 251 -31.89 16.26 30.18
C PRO A 251 -31.89 17.71 29.70
N HIS A 252 -32.51 17.96 28.55
CA HIS A 252 -32.85 19.30 28.12
C HIS A 252 -33.95 19.83 29.03
N PRO A 253 -33.86 21.07 29.57
CA PRO A 253 -34.98 21.71 30.25
C PRO A 253 -36.01 22.12 29.20
N HIS A 254 -37.24 21.61 29.35
CA HIS A 254 -38.39 22.15 28.68
C HIS A 254 -38.69 23.52 29.28
N SER A 255 -38.48 24.58 28.53
CA SER A 255 -39.07 25.90 28.84
C SER A 255 -40.52 25.86 28.44
N GLY A 256 -41.40 25.71 29.44
CA GLY A 256 -42.78 26.09 29.32
C GLY A 256 -42.91 27.60 29.29
N ALA A 257 -43.54 28.16 28.29
CA ALA A 257 -44.15 29.49 28.33
C ALA A 257 -45.65 29.32 28.25
N ALA A 258 -46.30 29.67 29.34
CA ALA A 258 -47.70 29.98 29.37
C ALA A 258 -47.83 31.50 29.14
N ALA A 259 -48.70 31.90 28.28
CA ALA A 259 -49.71 32.96 28.29
C ALA A 259 -50.10 33.28 26.83
#